data_a65826395166e183085dae890dd8275f
#
_entry.id   a65826395166e183085dae890dd8275f
#
_cell.length_a   1.000
_cell.length_b   1.000
_cell.length_c   1.000
_cell.angle_alpha   90.00
_cell.angle_beta   90.00
_cell.angle_gamma   90.00
#
_symmetry.space_group_name_H-M   'P 1'
#
loop_
_entity.id
_entity.type
_entity.pdbx_description
1 polymer ?
#
loop_
_entity_poly.entity_id
_entity_poly.type
_entity_poly.pdbx_seq_one_letter_code
_entity_poly.pdbx_strand_id
1 'polypeptide(L)'
;NNTTGAPGPDGVIDSSGKHFINLASLLTSRDNIRQAVADLFALTVALPVVDVDGGGADFNPEEIYFVGHSYGAIAGSVFLGLEPEVKASVLGMTGGGLAKMLDASAFFSPVLEAGLASNGILRGTADFESFLGAFQTVADSVDPINYTSLIPAGRGVLLFEIVGSDTSLPDQYVPINVFADAPAGVVPSPTAGTDPFAALMGLAPTNTDRVGADLKAWFRVTQGEHRSL
;
A
#
# COMPACT_ATOMS: atom_id res chain seq x y z
N ASN A 1 3.92 16.89 -14.31
CA ASN A 1 5.29 17.29 -14.62
C ASN A 1 6.00 17.77 -13.36
N ASN A 2 6.93 16.96 -12.86
CA ASN A 2 7.63 17.23 -11.59
C ASN A 2 8.73 18.30 -11.71
N THR A 3 9.20 18.59 -12.92
CA THR A 3 10.28 19.55 -13.17
C THR A 3 9.75 20.97 -13.21
N THR A 4 8.62 21.20 -13.85
CA THR A 4 8.10 22.55 -14.09
C THR A 4 6.78 22.84 -13.38
N GLY A 5 6.12 21.84 -12.82
CA GLY A 5 4.75 21.93 -12.28
C GLY A 5 3.65 22.13 -13.34
N ALA A 6 4.02 22.21 -14.62
CA ALA A 6 3.08 22.40 -15.71
C ALA A 6 2.36 21.07 -16.07
N PRO A 7 1.11 21.10 -16.57
CA PRO A 7 0.47 19.90 -17.10
C PRO A 7 1.23 19.29 -18.30
N GLY A 8 1.26 17.97 -18.38
CA GLY A 8 1.82 17.22 -19.49
C GLY A 8 3.29 16.80 -19.30
N PRO A 9 3.80 15.98 -20.20
CA PRO A 9 5.17 15.46 -20.14
C PRO A 9 6.20 16.56 -20.37
N ASP A 10 7.33 16.48 -19.66
CA ASP A 10 8.48 17.39 -19.84
C ASP A 10 9.66 16.77 -20.59
N GLY A 11 9.50 15.54 -21.06
CA GLY A 11 10.55 14.80 -21.76
C GLY A 11 11.63 14.21 -20.84
N VAL A 12 11.48 14.36 -19.53
CA VAL A 12 12.39 13.81 -18.51
C VAL A 12 11.71 12.65 -17.79
N ILE A 13 12.39 11.51 -17.70
CA ILE A 13 11.91 10.37 -16.92
C ILE A 13 12.05 10.69 -15.43
N ASP A 14 10.92 10.69 -14.70
CA ASP A 14 10.93 10.82 -13.25
C ASP A 14 11.20 9.46 -12.60
N SER A 15 12.41 9.28 -12.11
CA SER A 15 12.80 8.08 -11.38
C SER A 15 12.40 8.09 -9.91
N SER A 16 11.87 9.20 -9.40
CA SER A 16 11.51 9.33 -7.98
C SER A 16 10.19 8.69 -7.60
N GLY A 17 9.26 8.54 -8.54
CA GLY A 17 7.90 8.08 -8.30
C GLY A 17 7.03 9.04 -7.46
N LYS A 18 7.53 10.21 -7.08
CA LYS A 18 6.82 11.17 -6.20
C LYS A 18 5.48 11.65 -6.75
N HIS A 19 5.31 11.64 -8.06
CA HIS A 19 4.05 12.03 -8.70
C HIS A 19 2.90 11.05 -8.42
N PHE A 20 3.17 9.80 -8.03
CA PHE A 20 2.13 8.84 -7.66
C PHE A 20 1.41 9.21 -6.37
N ILE A 21 2.12 9.84 -5.41
CA ILE A 21 1.53 10.31 -4.15
C ILE A 21 1.54 11.83 -4.17
N ASN A 22 0.46 12.43 -4.68
CA ASN A 22 0.30 13.87 -4.76
C ASN A 22 -0.60 14.37 -3.61
N LEU A 23 -0.01 14.75 -2.49
CA LEU A 23 -0.75 15.25 -1.33
C LEU A 23 -1.45 16.60 -1.58
N ALA A 24 -1.06 17.34 -2.64
CA ALA A 24 -1.76 18.56 -3.06
C ALA A 24 -3.03 18.25 -3.90
N SER A 25 -3.21 17.02 -4.36
CA SER A 25 -4.38 16.59 -5.12
C SER A 25 -4.76 15.15 -4.77
N LEU A 26 -5.67 15.01 -3.81
CA LEU A 26 -6.13 13.70 -3.34
C LEU A 26 -6.80 12.87 -4.45
N LEU A 27 -7.53 13.53 -5.36
CA LEU A 27 -8.13 12.86 -6.52
C LEU A 27 -7.06 12.28 -7.44
N THR A 28 -5.97 13.01 -7.69
CA THR A 28 -4.84 12.51 -8.49
C THR A 28 -4.19 11.31 -7.82
N SER A 29 -3.95 11.35 -6.52
CA SER A 29 -3.39 10.23 -5.77
C SER A 29 -4.29 8.98 -5.85
N ARG A 30 -5.60 9.14 -5.65
CA ARG A 30 -6.58 8.07 -5.83
C ARG A 30 -6.54 7.48 -7.24
N ASP A 31 -6.57 8.34 -8.25
CA ASP A 31 -6.66 7.90 -9.64
C ASP A 31 -5.35 7.28 -10.13
N ASN A 32 -4.20 7.67 -9.58
CA ASN A 32 -2.93 6.99 -9.80
C ASN A 32 -2.94 5.54 -9.27
N ILE A 33 -3.52 5.29 -8.09
CA ILE A 33 -3.67 3.92 -7.58
C ILE A 33 -4.65 3.13 -8.48
N ARG A 34 -5.77 3.74 -8.89
CA ARG A 34 -6.71 3.10 -9.82
C ARG A 34 -6.06 2.74 -11.14
N GLN A 35 -5.23 3.65 -11.69
CA GLN A 35 -4.49 3.38 -12.93
C GLN A 35 -3.50 2.24 -12.74
N ALA A 36 -2.74 2.22 -11.64
CA ALA A 36 -1.83 1.12 -11.34
C ALA A 36 -2.56 -0.23 -11.27
N VAL A 37 -3.74 -0.27 -10.65
CA VAL A 37 -4.59 -1.48 -10.60
C VAL A 37 -5.08 -1.87 -12.00
N ALA A 38 -5.52 -0.90 -12.81
CA ALA A 38 -5.96 -1.14 -14.19
C ALA A 38 -4.82 -1.67 -15.07
N ASP A 39 -3.61 -1.16 -14.89
CA ASP A 39 -2.42 -1.63 -15.61
C ASP A 39 -2.06 -3.08 -15.22
N LEU A 40 -2.24 -3.46 -13.95
CA LEU A 40 -2.07 -4.86 -13.51
C LEU A 40 -3.10 -5.79 -14.15
N PHE A 41 -4.37 -5.38 -14.27
CA PHE A 41 -5.37 -6.15 -15.02
C PHE A 41 -5.00 -6.27 -16.50
N ALA A 42 -4.57 -5.18 -17.13
CA ALA A 42 -4.15 -5.22 -18.53
C ALA A 42 -2.97 -6.16 -18.72
N LEU A 43 -2.00 -6.18 -17.78
CA LEU A 43 -0.88 -7.12 -17.79
C LEU A 43 -1.36 -8.57 -17.68
N THR A 44 -2.25 -8.88 -16.73
CA THR A 44 -2.80 -10.23 -16.54
C THR A 44 -3.46 -10.75 -17.82
N VAL A 45 -4.25 -9.90 -18.50
CA VAL A 45 -4.89 -10.23 -19.78
C VAL A 45 -3.86 -10.43 -20.90
N ALA A 46 -2.75 -9.70 -20.88
CA ALA A 46 -1.73 -9.78 -21.92
C ALA A 46 -0.81 -11.01 -21.77
N LEU A 47 -0.50 -11.46 -20.55
CA LEU A 47 0.44 -12.53 -20.28
C LEU A 47 0.22 -13.81 -21.12
N PRO A 48 -1.03 -14.30 -21.32
CA PRO A 48 -1.28 -15.50 -22.10
C PRO A 48 -0.92 -15.44 -23.59
N VAL A 49 -0.70 -14.22 -24.10
CA VAL A 49 -0.46 -13.98 -25.55
C VAL A 49 0.85 -13.27 -25.82
N VAL A 50 1.62 -12.94 -24.78
CA VAL A 50 2.95 -12.31 -24.95
C VAL A 50 3.90 -13.35 -25.56
N ASP A 51 4.51 -12.97 -26.67
CA ASP A 51 5.50 -13.74 -27.42
C ASP A 51 6.65 -12.77 -27.78
N VAL A 52 7.76 -12.90 -27.09
CA VAL A 52 8.92 -11.98 -27.24
C VAL A 52 9.86 -12.45 -28.34
N ASP A 53 9.93 -13.77 -28.60
CA ASP A 53 10.91 -14.36 -29.52
C ASP A 53 10.29 -14.94 -30.82
N GLY A 54 8.97 -14.95 -30.94
CA GLY A 54 8.25 -15.51 -32.09
C GLY A 54 8.06 -17.03 -32.03
N GLY A 55 8.32 -17.65 -30.88
CA GLY A 55 8.19 -19.09 -30.64
C GLY A 55 6.82 -19.53 -30.12
N GLY A 56 5.95 -18.61 -29.78
CA GLY A 56 4.66 -18.80 -29.14
C GLY A 56 4.61 -18.16 -27.74
N ALA A 57 3.50 -18.28 -27.03
CA ALA A 57 3.32 -17.60 -25.73
C ALA A 57 4.41 -18.00 -24.71
N ASP A 58 5.07 -17.00 -24.12
CA ASP A 58 6.21 -17.16 -23.22
C ASP A 58 5.81 -17.45 -21.77
N PHE A 59 4.57 -17.12 -21.38
CA PHE A 59 4.12 -17.20 -19.99
C PHE A 59 3.01 -18.23 -19.80
N ASN A 60 3.08 -18.93 -18.67
CA ASN A 60 2.01 -19.84 -18.27
C ASN A 60 0.89 -19.07 -17.55
N PRO A 61 -0.31 -18.91 -18.14
CA PRO A 61 -1.39 -18.17 -17.51
C PRO A 61 -1.97 -18.86 -16.26
N GLU A 62 -1.70 -20.16 -16.08
CA GLU A 62 -2.15 -20.92 -14.91
C GLU A 62 -1.26 -20.71 -13.67
N GLU A 63 -0.12 -20.02 -13.81
CA GLU A 63 0.88 -19.83 -12.76
C GLU A 63 1.26 -18.37 -12.58
N ILE A 64 0.25 -17.52 -12.38
CA ILE A 64 0.46 -16.09 -12.10
C ILE A 64 0.61 -15.89 -10.59
N TYR A 65 1.72 -15.28 -10.19
CA TYR A 65 2.03 -14.91 -8.82
C TYR A 65 2.26 -13.41 -8.72
N PHE A 66 1.98 -12.82 -7.54
CA PHE A 66 2.15 -11.40 -7.34
C PHE A 66 3.13 -11.10 -6.20
N VAL A 67 4.04 -10.16 -6.44
CA VAL A 67 4.90 -9.59 -5.39
C VAL A 67 4.74 -8.08 -5.42
N GLY A 68 4.34 -7.50 -4.31
CA GLY A 68 4.20 -6.06 -4.14
C GLY A 68 4.93 -5.55 -2.90
N HIS A 69 5.56 -4.37 -3.03
CA HIS A 69 6.24 -3.71 -1.93
C HIS A 69 5.74 -2.26 -1.80
N SER A 70 5.47 -1.82 -0.55
CA SER A 70 5.06 -0.44 -0.26
C SER A 70 3.86 -0.01 -1.11
N TYR A 71 3.97 1.05 -1.90
CA TYR A 71 2.93 1.49 -2.83
C TYR A 71 2.46 0.37 -3.78
N GLY A 72 3.40 -0.48 -4.25
CA GLY A 72 3.06 -1.64 -5.07
C GLY A 72 2.24 -2.70 -4.32
N ALA A 73 2.40 -2.83 -3.01
CA ALA A 73 1.56 -3.69 -2.19
C ALA A 73 0.19 -3.04 -1.87
N ILE A 74 0.11 -1.70 -1.77
CA ILE A 74 -1.16 -0.96 -1.66
C ILE A 74 -2.02 -1.20 -2.91
N ALA A 75 -1.51 -0.88 -4.11
CA ALA A 75 -2.21 -1.12 -5.37
C ALA A 75 -2.46 -2.62 -5.59
N GLY A 76 -1.47 -3.46 -5.27
CA GLY A 76 -1.55 -4.91 -5.38
C GLY A 76 -2.64 -5.53 -4.51
N SER A 77 -2.87 -5.01 -3.31
CA SER A 77 -3.94 -5.53 -2.43
C SER A 77 -5.33 -5.27 -3.00
N VAL A 78 -5.53 -4.12 -3.63
CA VAL A 78 -6.77 -3.82 -4.38
C VAL A 78 -6.92 -4.76 -5.57
N PHE A 79 -5.85 -4.92 -6.35
CA PHE A 79 -5.79 -5.85 -7.48
C PHE A 79 -6.10 -7.28 -7.06
N LEU A 80 -5.45 -7.79 -6.01
CA LEU A 80 -5.64 -9.15 -5.50
C LEU A 80 -7.08 -9.45 -5.03
N GLY A 81 -7.77 -8.44 -4.50
CA GLY A 81 -9.17 -8.57 -4.12
C GLY A 81 -10.12 -8.72 -5.31
N LEU A 82 -9.69 -8.32 -6.51
CA LEU A 82 -10.53 -8.26 -7.70
C LEU A 82 -10.08 -9.22 -8.81
N GLU A 83 -8.82 -9.70 -8.79
CA GLU A 83 -8.23 -10.55 -9.81
C GLU A 83 -8.22 -12.02 -9.35
N PRO A 84 -9.00 -12.91 -9.99
CA PRO A 84 -9.08 -14.30 -9.60
C PRO A 84 -7.88 -15.16 -10.05
N GLU A 85 -7.15 -14.77 -11.09
CA GLU A 85 -6.13 -15.60 -11.73
C GLU A 85 -4.81 -15.67 -10.93
N VAL A 86 -4.55 -14.73 -10.03
CA VAL A 86 -3.36 -14.77 -9.17
C VAL A 86 -3.48 -15.89 -8.15
N LYS A 87 -2.53 -16.80 -8.14
CA LYS A 87 -2.54 -18.01 -7.30
C LYS A 87 -2.04 -17.76 -5.88
N ALA A 88 -0.98 -16.98 -5.74
CA ALA A 88 -0.44 -16.58 -4.44
C ALA A 88 0.25 -15.22 -4.53
N SER A 89 0.46 -14.59 -3.38
CA SER A 89 1.07 -13.26 -3.32
C SER A 89 1.99 -13.07 -2.13
N VAL A 90 2.96 -12.19 -2.33
CA VAL A 90 3.81 -11.62 -1.28
C VAL A 90 3.58 -10.12 -1.22
N LEU A 91 3.28 -9.61 -0.04
CA LEU A 91 3.05 -8.19 0.23
C LEU A 91 4.07 -7.72 1.27
N GLY A 92 4.83 -6.69 0.94
CA GLY A 92 5.81 -6.11 1.86
C GLY A 92 5.46 -4.68 2.23
N MET A 93 5.58 -4.36 3.53
CA MET A 93 5.52 -3.00 4.09
C MET A 93 4.28 -2.23 3.61
N THR A 94 3.09 -2.78 3.84
CA THR A 94 1.80 -2.22 3.44
C THR A 94 0.81 -2.22 4.60
N GLY A 95 -0.28 -1.49 4.43
CA GLY A 95 -1.35 -1.38 5.42
C GLY A 95 -2.59 -0.75 4.79
N GLY A 96 -3.60 -0.51 5.60
CA GLY A 96 -4.85 0.14 5.20
C GLY A 96 -5.17 1.36 6.05
N GLY A 97 -6.33 1.99 5.79
CA GLY A 97 -6.72 3.24 6.45
C GLY A 97 -5.83 4.41 6.01
N LEU A 98 -5.72 4.61 4.69
CA LEU A 98 -4.68 5.43 4.04
C LEU A 98 -4.52 6.82 4.63
N ALA A 99 -5.60 7.54 4.95
CA ALA A 99 -5.50 8.89 5.49
C ALA A 99 -4.81 8.90 6.87
N LYS A 100 -5.25 8.03 7.78
CA LYS A 100 -4.66 7.92 9.13
C LYS A 100 -3.31 7.20 9.13
N MET A 101 -3.08 6.31 8.17
CA MET A 101 -1.78 5.69 7.95
C MET A 101 -0.73 6.76 7.58
N LEU A 102 -1.04 7.69 6.67
CA LEU A 102 -0.15 8.78 6.30
C LEU A 102 0.00 9.81 7.44
N ASP A 103 -1.08 10.08 8.18
CA ASP A 103 -1.06 10.97 9.35
C ASP A 103 -0.15 10.45 10.48
N ALA A 104 -0.09 9.13 10.68
CA ALA A 104 0.74 8.49 11.70
C ALA A 104 2.13 8.08 11.20
N SER A 105 2.40 8.18 9.90
CA SER A 105 3.70 7.85 9.32
C SER A 105 4.79 8.80 9.79
N ALA A 106 5.89 8.29 10.32
CA ALA A 106 7.02 9.13 10.72
C ALA A 106 7.61 9.91 9.54
N PHE A 107 7.53 9.35 8.33
CA PHE A 107 8.03 9.98 7.11
C PHE A 107 7.01 10.95 6.49
N PHE A 108 5.74 10.56 6.34
CA PHE A 108 4.75 11.37 5.62
C PHE A 108 4.05 12.42 6.50
N SER A 109 3.89 12.18 7.79
CA SER A 109 3.18 13.08 8.71
C SER A 109 3.74 14.51 8.70
N PRO A 110 5.07 14.72 8.77
CA PRO A 110 5.62 16.09 8.72
C PRO A 110 5.33 16.81 7.40
N VAL A 111 5.31 16.07 6.28
CA VAL A 111 5.03 16.64 4.95
C VAL A 111 3.55 17.04 4.85
N LEU A 112 2.66 16.15 5.31
CA LEU A 112 1.22 16.40 5.36
C LEU A 112 0.90 17.62 6.25
N GLU A 113 1.47 17.64 7.44
CA GLU A 113 1.28 18.73 8.41
C GLU A 113 1.76 20.08 7.86
N ALA A 114 2.96 20.14 7.29
CA ALA A 114 3.49 21.36 6.69
C ALA A 114 2.62 21.84 5.51
N GLY A 115 2.15 20.92 4.66
CA GLY A 115 1.25 21.24 3.55
C GLY A 115 -0.09 21.79 4.01
N LEU A 116 -0.69 21.24 5.05
CA LEU A 116 -1.95 21.71 5.62
C LEU A 116 -1.77 23.02 6.36
N ALA A 117 -0.72 23.16 7.15
CA ALA A 117 -0.42 24.38 7.89
C ALA A 117 -0.21 25.60 6.97
N SER A 118 0.37 25.40 5.77
CA SER A 118 0.52 26.47 4.78
C SER A 118 -0.84 27.00 4.27
N ASN A 119 -1.91 26.25 4.48
CA ASN A 119 -3.30 26.62 4.16
C ASN A 119 -4.12 26.98 5.43
N GLY A 120 -3.46 27.15 6.58
CA GLY A 120 -4.11 27.50 7.83
C GLY A 120 -4.77 26.35 8.59
N ILE A 121 -4.61 25.10 8.12
CA ILE A 121 -5.17 23.90 8.75
C ILE A 121 -4.09 23.32 9.67
N LEU A 122 -4.29 23.46 10.98
CA LEU A 122 -3.29 23.09 11.98
C LEU A 122 -3.64 21.76 12.66
N ARG A 123 -2.62 20.93 12.92
CA ARG A 123 -2.76 19.70 13.69
C ARG A 123 -3.43 19.96 15.05
N GLY A 124 -4.30 19.05 15.45
CA GLY A 124 -5.07 19.17 16.70
C GLY A 124 -6.33 20.04 16.60
N THR A 125 -6.67 20.56 15.42
CA THR A 125 -7.91 21.28 15.16
C THR A 125 -8.97 20.38 14.50
N ALA A 126 -10.25 20.77 14.63
CA ALA A 126 -11.35 20.09 13.95
C ALA A 126 -11.19 20.10 12.42
N ASP A 127 -10.61 21.16 11.86
CA ASP A 127 -10.39 21.27 10.41
C ASP A 127 -9.35 20.26 9.91
N PHE A 128 -8.32 19.97 10.71
CA PHE A 128 -7.34 18.93 10.39
C PHE A 128 -7.99 17.55 10.32
N GLU A 129 -8.81 17.19 11.32
CA GLU A 129 -9.53 15.91 11.32
C GLU A 129 -10.59 15.84 10.21
N SER A 130 -11.25 16.96 9.91
CA SER A 130 -12.19 17.04 8.79
C SER A 130 -11.50 16.82 7.44
N PHE A 131 -10.28 17.36 7.28
CA PHE A 131 -9.47 17.09 6.09
C PHE A 131 -9.11 15.60 5.98
N LEU A 132 -8.69 14.96 7.07
CA LEU A 132 -8.37 13.53 7.06
C LEU A 132 -9.59 12.68 6.74
N GLY A 133 -10.77 13.06 7.25
CA GLY A 133 -12.04 12.40 6.91
C GLY A 133 -12.39 12.53 5.42
N ALA A 134 -12.22 13.73 4.85
CA ALA A 134 -12.41 13.96 3.42
C ALA A 134 -11.38 13.19 2.59
N PHE A 135 -10.13 13.16 3.03
CA PHE A 135 -9.08 12.36 2.39
C PHE A 135 -9.45 10.87 2.38
N GLN A 136 -9.86 10.31 3.53
CA GLN A 136 -10.25 8.91 3.58
C GLN A 136 -11.44 8.63 2.65
N THR A 137 -12.44 9.50 2.63
CA THR A 137 -13.59 9.37 1.72
C THR A 137 -13.17 9.32 0.24
N VAL A 138 -12.20 10.16 -0.16
CA VAL A 138 -11.64 10.12 -1.52
C VAL A 138 -10.85 8.83 -1.75
N ALA A 139 -10.08 8.37 -0.77
CA ALA A 139 -9.21 7.21 -0.86
C ALA A 139 -9.94 5.87 -0.74
N ASP A 140 -11.14 5.81 -0.15
CA ASP A 140 -11.86 4.56 0.17
C ASP A 140 -11.96 3.59 -1.00
N SER A 141 -12.13 4.10 -2.21
CA SER A 141 -12.23 3.26 -3.42
C SER A 141 -10.90 2.65 -3.88
N VAL A 142 -9.79 2.97 -3.20
CA VAL A 142 -8.43 2.44 -3.46
C VAL A 142 -7.72 2.07 -2.17
N ASP A 143 -8.40 2.15 -1.03
CA ASP A 143 -7.82 1.77 0.25
C ASP A 143 -7.77 0.24 0.36
N PRO A 144 -6.58 -0.35 0.55
CA PRO A 144 -6.41 -1.80 0.68
C PRO A 144 -7.32 -2.45 1.72
N ILE A 145 -7.65 -1.73 2.79
CA ILE A 145 -8.47 -2.24 3.88
C ILE A 145 -9.85 -2.71 3.41
N ASN A 146 -10.39 -2.06 2.39
CA ASN A 146 -11.72 -2.34 1.83
C ASN A 146 -11.73 -3.58 0.92
N TYR A 147 -10.56 -4.11 0.57
CA TYR A 147 -10.42 -5.25 -0.35
C TYR A 147 -9.95 -6.54 0.34
N THR A 148 -9.57 -6.47 1.61
CA THR A 148 -9.05 -7.63 2.36
C THR A 148 -10.00 -8.82 2.34
N SER A 149 -11.30 -8.59 2.52
CA SER A 149 -12.34 -9.62 2.55
C SER A 149 -12.68 -10.19 1.16
N LEU A 150 -12.25 -9.53 0.09
CA LEU A 150 -12.45 -10.00 -1.28
C LEU A 150 -11.34 -10.96 -1.73
N ILE A 151 -10.20 -10.98 -1.05
CA ILE A 151 -9.12 -11.94 -1.31
C ILE A 151 -9.58 -13.34 -0.90
N PRO A 152 -9.68 -14.30 -1.82
CA PRO A 152 -10.21 -15.63 -1.53
C PRO A 152 -9.50 -16.31 -0.35
N ALA A 153 -10.25 -17.03 0.49
CA ALA A 153 -9.70 -17.71 1.66
C ALA A 153 -8.63 -18.75 1.30
N GLY A 154 -8.79 -19.43 0.14
CA GLY A 154 -7.84 -20.42 -0.37
C GLY A 154 -6.65 -19.84 -1.13
N ARG A 155 -6.51 -18.50 -1.22
CA ARG A 155 -5.35 -17.89 -1.86
C ARG A 155 -4.23 -17.67 -0.84
N GLY A 156 -3.04 -18.18 -1.16
CA GLY A 156 -1.84 -17.96 -0.35
C GLY A 156 -1.44 -16.48 -0.32
N VAL A 157 -1.26 -15.93 0.88
CA VAL A 157 -0.75 -14.57 1.09
C VAL A 157 0.31 -14.58 2.17
N LEU A 158 1.48 -14.06 1.83
CA LEU A 158 2.55 -13.81 2.76
C LEU A 158 2.73 -12.30 2.91
N LEU A 159 2.59 -11.79 4.13
CA LEU A 159 2.83 -10.40 4.46
C LEU A 159 4.12 -10.24 5.25
N PHE A 160 4.92 -9.23 4.91
CA PHE A 160 6.06 -8.78 5.70
C PHE A 160 5.80 -7.39 6.26
N GLU A 161 6.12 -7.20 7.55
CA GLU A 161 6.20 -5.88 8.17
C GLU A 161 7.47 -5.77 9.03
N ILE A 162 7.98 -4.56 9.20
CA ILE A 162 9.12 -4.29 10.08
C ILE A 162 8.60 -3.64 11.35
N VAL A 163 8.63 -4.44 12.42
CA VAL A 163 8.16 -4.01 13.75
C VAL A 163 9.24 -3.38 14.61
N GLY A 164 10.51 -3.51 14.19
CA GLY A 164 11.65 -3.02 14.96
C GLY A 164 11.95 -3.85 16.20
N SER A 165 12.89 -3.34 17.01
CA SER A 165 13.35 -3.93 18.25
C SER A 165 13.96 -2.84 19.14
N ASP A 166 14.55 -3.20 20.27
CA ASP A 166 15.30 -2.28 21.15
C ASP A 166 16.46 -1.57 20.42
N THR A 167 16.92 -2.12 19.30
CA THR A 167 18.07 -1.61 18.53
C THR A 167 17.76 -1.24 17.09
N SER A 168 16.51 -1.41 16.64
CA SER A 168 16.06 -1.11 15.27
C SER A 168 14.71 -0.44 15.31
N LEU A 169 14.54 0.66 14.59
CA LEU A 169 13.25 1.34 14.47
C LEU A 169 12.25 0.47 13.70
N PRO A 170 10.94 0.59 13.99
CA PRO A 170 9.91 0.04 13.13
C PRO A 170 9.88 0.75 11.78
N ASP A 171 9.07 0.25 10.85
CA ASP A 171 8.83 0.93 9.57
C ASP A 171 8.44 2.39 9.77
N GLN A 172 9.19 3.30 9.14
CA GLN A 172 8.98 4.75 9.27
C GLN A 172 7.99 5.31 8.24
N TYR A 173 7.58 4.49 7.27
CA TYR A 173 6.63 4.86 6.21
C TYR A 173 5.23 4.34 6.48
N VAL A 174 5.12 3.08 6.85
CA VAL A 174 3.84 2.42 7.16
C VAL A 174 3.81 2.08 8.65
N PRO A 175 2.95 2.75 9.44
CA PRO A 175 2.80 2.47 10.86
C PRO A 175 2.21 1.08 11.07
N ILE A 176 2.63 0.41 12.14
CA ILE A 176 2.18 -0.93 12.50
C ILE A 176 0.69 -0.90 12.89
N ASN A 177 0.34 -0.03 13.85
CA ASN A 177 -1.01 0.01 14.43
C ASN A 177 -1.34 1.41 14.94
N VAL A 178 -2.12 2.17 14.19
CA VAL A 178 -2.47 3.56 14.55
C VAL A 178 -3.48 3.62 15.70
N PHE A 179 -4.08 2.51 16.12
CA PHE A 179 -4.94 2.49 17.30
C PHE A 179 -4.14 2.24 18.59
N ALA A 180 -3.26 1.25 18.57
CA ALA A 180 -2.49 0.87 19.76
C ALA A 180 -1.28 1.79 19.97
N ASP A 181 -0.64 2.25 18.88
CA ASP A 181 0.65 2.93 18.88
C ASP A 181 0.58 4.32 18.20
N ALA A 182 -0.57 5.01 18.34
CA ALA A 182 -0.75 6.33 17.74
C ALA A 182 0.32 7.32 18.22
N PRO A 183 1.04 7.98 17.31
CA PRO A 183 1.99 9.02 17.69
C PRO A 183 1.31 10.19 18.40
N ALA A 184 2.08 10.95 19.18
CA ALA A 184 1.55 12.13 19.88
C ALA A 184 0.89 13.11 18.90
N GLY A 185 -0.35 13.52 19.21
CA GLY A 185 -1.14 14.43 18.36
C GLY A 185 -1.89 13.76 17.21
N VAL A 186 -1.75 12.45 17.02
CA VAL A 186 -2.53 11.67 16.06
C VAL A 186 -3.74 11.05 16.76
N VAL A 187 -4.92 11.25 16.19
CA VAL A 187 -6.15 10.60 16.71
C VAL A 187 -6.12 9.11 16.33
N PRO A 188 -6.22 8.18 17.30
CA PRO A 188 -6.18 6.75 17.06
C PRO A 188 -7.22 6.28 16.04
N SER A 189 -6.84 5.30 15.20
CA SER A 189 -7.72 4.73 14.17
C SER A 189 -7.62 3.20 14.18
N PRO A 190 -8.73 2.47 14.41
CA PRO A 190 -8.72 1.01 14.52
C PRO A 190 -8.50 0.29 13.18
N THR A 191 -8.58 1.00 12.06
CA THR A 191 -8.44 0.43 10.72
C THR A 191 -7.15 0.86 10.01
N ALA A 192 -6.30 1.64 10.68
CA ALA A 192 -5.10 2.18 10.04
C ALA A 192 -3.82 1.46 10.50
N GLY A 193 -2.98 1.11 9.52
CA GLY A 193 -1.72 0.41 9.73
C GLY A 193 -1.70 -1.01 9.19
N THR A 194 -0.59 -1.72 9.43
CA THR A 194 -0.38 -3.10 8.96
C THR A 194 -1.16 -4.11 9.79
N ASP A 195 -1.18 -3.99 11.12
CA ASP A 195 -1.87 -4.92 12.03
C ASP A 195 -3.36 -5.10 11.68
N PRO A 196 -4.19 -4.02 11.59
CA PRO A 196 -5.59 -4.18 11.25
C PRO A 196 -5.80 -4.71 9.83
N PHE A 197 -4.94 -4.34 8.88
CA PHE A 197 -4.95 -4.87 7.52
C PHE A 197 -4.69 -6.38 7.52
N ALA A 198 -3.65 -6.85 8.22
CA ALA A 198 -3.32 -8.27 8.34
C ALA A 198 -4.46 -9.07 9.01
N ALA A 199 -5.01 -8.53 10.09
CA ALA A 199 -6.11 -9.15 10.83
C ALA A 199 -7.37 -9.31 9.97
N LEU A 200 -7.77 -8.28 9.22
CA LEU A 200 -8.94 -8.33 8.34
C LEU A 200 -8.73 -9.27 7.14
N MET A 201 -7.50 -9.46 6.69
CA MET A 201 -7.16 -10.44 5.67
C MET A 201 -7.12 -11.88 6.20
N GLY A 202 -7.20 -12.07 7.51
CA GLY A 202 -7.12 -13.36 8.17
C GLY A 202 -5.72 -13.96 8.22
N LEU A 203 -4.68 -13.11 8.22
CA LEU A 203 -3.29 -13.55 8.30
C LEU A 203 -2.93 -13.91 9.75
N ALA A 204 -2.17 -14.99 9.91
CA ALA A 204 -1.67 -15.42 11.20
C ALA A 204 -0.18 -15.02 11.35
N PRO A 205 0.20 -14.38 12.48
CA PRO A 205 1.61 -14.10 12.74
C PRO A 205 2.42 -15.39 12.77
N THR A 206 3.60 -15.37 12.19
CA THR A 206 4.53 -16.50 12.19
C THR A 206 5.97 -16.01 12.27
N ASN A 207 6.82 -16.83 12.88
CA ASN A 207 8.27 -16.64 12.95
C ASN A 207 9.04 -17.91 12.54
N THR A 208 8.34 -18.85 11.94
CA THR A 208 8.88 -20.13 11.48
C THR A 208 8.50 -20.41 10.05
N ASP A 209 9.29 -21.22 9.38
CA ASP A 209 9.00 -21.69 8.04
C ASP A 209 7.67 -22.45 8.00
N ARG A 210 6.85 -22.12 7.01
CA ARG A 210 5.56 -22.76 6.77
C ARG A 210 5.39 -23.03 5.28
N VAL A 211 4.76 -24.13 4.96
CA VAL A 211 4.49 -24.57 3.58
C VAL A 211 3.01 -24.90 3.44
N GLY A 212 2.38 -24.40 2.39
CA GLY A 212 0.97 -24.68 2.07
C GLY A 212 0.50 -23.75 0.95
N ALA A 213 -0.32 -24.27 0.04
CA ALA A 213 -0.83 -23.51 -1.11
C ALA A 213 -1.80 -22.39 -0.72
N ASP A 214 -2.53 -22.58 0.39
CA ASP A 214 -3.53 -21.66 0.92
C ASP A 214 -3.04 -20.91 2.17
N LEU A 215 -1.72 -20.88 2.36
CA LEU A 215 -1.11 -20.30 3.54
C LEU A 215 -1.35 -18.79 3.61
N LYS A 216 -2.00 -18.36 4.67
CA LYS A 216 -2.11 -16.96 5.06
C LYS A 216 -1.20 -16.69 6.25
N ALA A 217 -0.07 -16.06 6.00
CA ALA A 217 0.98 -15.86 6.98
C ALA A 217 1.46 -14.41 7.03
N TRP A 218 1.95 -14.00 8.19
CA TRP A 218 2.41 -12.66 8.46
C TRP A 218 3.71 -12.71 9.25
N PHE A 219 4.80 -12.26 8.63
CA PHE A 219 6.11 -12.15 9.24
C PHE A 219 6.33 -10.76 9.83
N ARG A 220 6.63 -10.72 11.12
CA ARG A 220 6.99 -9.52 11.87
C ARG A 220 8.51 -9.49 12.04
N VAL A 221 9.18 -8.69 11.22
CA VAL A 221 10.63 -8.60 11.15
C VAL A 221 11.13 -7.56 12.13
N THR A 222 12.07 -7.96 13.00
CA THR A 222 12.57 -7.10 14.08
C THR A 222 13.79 -6.24 13.70
N GLN A 223 14.35 -6.45 12.52
CA GLN A 223 15.48 -5.69 11.98
C GLN A 223 15.26 -5.36 10.51
N GLY A 224 15.77 -4.23 10.07
CA GLY A 224 15.62 -3.75 8.71
C GLY A 224 14.98 -2.38 8.65
N GLU A 225 14.67 -1.95 7.44
CA GLU A 225 14.01 -0.68 7.15
C GLU A 225 12.98 -0.87 6.04
N HIS A 226 12.16 0.14 5.77
CA HIS A 226 11.09 0.07 4.77
C HIS A 226 11.51 -0.52 3.41
N ARG A 227 12.78 -0.41 3.03
CA ARG A 227 13.32 -0.90 1.75
C ARG A 227 13.98 -2.28 1.85
N SER A 228 13.94 -2.91 3.02
CA SER A 228 14.50 -4.25 3.24
C SER A 228 13.51 -5.32 2.77
N LEU A 229 13.72 -5.88 1.58
CA LEU A 229 13.06 -7.08 1.07
C LEU A 229 14.10 -8.04 0.54
#